data_6381381d1bc4bd0b373361495abe0601
#
_entry.id   6381381d1bc4bd0b373361495abe0601
#
_cell.length_a   1.000
_cell.length_b   1.000
_cell.length_c   1.000
_cell.angle_alpha   90.00
_cell.angle_beta   90.00
_cell.angle_gamma   90.00
#
_symmetry.space_group_name_H-M   'P 1'
#
loop_
_entity.id
_entity.type
_entity.pdbx_description
1 polymer ?
#
loop_
_entity_poly.entity_id
_entity_poly.type
_entity_poly.pdbx_seq_one_letter_code
_entity_poly.pdbx_strand_id
1 'polypeptide(L)'
;MKVIVTGAAGFIGSTLVRRLLKRGDTVIGIDNHNAYYDPAIKEARLARFATHPNYTHMRIDLADRTAMEEAFATHQPQRVVNLAAQAGVRYSIDNPLAYIDSNIVGFAHILEGCRHNGVEHLVYASSSSVYGANTAMPFSIHQNVDHPLSLYAASKKANELMAHTYSNLYNLPTTGLRFFTVYGPWGRPDMALFKFTKAILEGEPIQVFNYGKHRRDFTYIDDIVEGVIRVLDRPAPGNAEWNSDQPDPGTSKAPWRIYNIGNNSPVELMDYIAALENALGKTAEKVLLPLQAGDVPDTYANVDDLVEQFNYKPATSVEDGINRFVAWYLDYFKV
;
A
#
# COMPACT_ATOMS: atom_id res chain seq x y z
N MET A 1 13.47 14.13 -10.36
CA MET A 1 12.19 14.87 -10.12
C MET A 1 12.11 15.32 -8.68
N LYS A 2 11.21 16.27 -8.37
CA LYS A 2 10.83 16.60 -6.99
C LYS A 2 9.53 15.88 -6.65
N VAL A 3 9.58 15.01 -5.65
CA VAL A 3 8.47 14.10 -5.30
C VAL A 3 8.10 14.27 -3.84
N ILE A 4 6.81 14.50 -3.56
CA ILE A 4 6.26 14.29 -2.20
C ILE A 4 5.89 12.81 -2.06
N VAL A 5 6.35 12.17 -0.97
CA VAL A 5 5.95 10.82 -0.56
C VAL A 5 5.34 10.92 0.83
N THR A 6 4.04 10.67 0.95
CA THR A 6 3.38 10.57 2.26
C THR A 6 3.45 9.14 2.78
N GLY A 7 3.42 8.97 4.10
CA GLY A 7 3.72 7.67 4.72
C GLY A 7 5.21 7.30 4.60
N ALA A 8 6.09 8.30 4.55
CA ALA A 8 7.52 8.14 4.27
C ALA A 8 8.27 7.33 5.34
N ALA A 9 7.81 7.28 6.57
CA ALA A 9 8.33 6.42 7.64
C ALA A 9 7.60 5.06 7.71
N GLY A 10 6.62 4.83 6.84
CA GLY A 10 5.90 3.57 6.70
C GLY A 10 6.72 2.50 5.97
N PHE A 11 6.20 1.27 5.92
CA PHE A 11 6.86 0.12 5.28
C PHE A 11 7.15 0.38 3.79
N ILE A 12 6.10 0.61 2.99
CA ILE A 12 6.25 0.83 1.55
C ILE A 12 6.91 2.17 1.28
N GLY A 13 6.47 3.23 1.99
CA GLY A 13 6.96 4.60 1.79
C GLY A 13 8.46 4.73 2.01
N SER A 14 9.01 4.16 3.08
CA SER A 14 10.45 4.24 3.36
C SER A 14 11.31 3.51 2.30
N THR A 15 10.80 2.41 1.76
CA THR A 15 11.50 1.68 0.69
C THR A 15 11.43 2.46 -0.62
N LEU A 16 10.27 3.07 -0.92
CA LEU A 16 10.12 3.94 -2.09
C LEU A 16 11.04 5.16 -2.01
N VAL A 17 11.07 5.86 -0.87
CA VAL A 17 11.96 7.02 -0.66
C VAL A 17 13.41 6.65 -0.95
N ARG A 18 13.91 5.53 -0.41
CA ARG A 18 15.29 5.08 -0.68
C ARG A 18 15.56 4.81 -2.16
N ARG A 19 14.61 4.21 -2.87
CA ARG A 19 14.75 3.94 -4.31
C ARG A 19 14.76 5.23 -5.12
N LEU A 20 13.89 6.19 -4.80
CA LEU A 20 13.84 7.50 -5.44
C LEU A 20 15.12 8.31 -5.20
N LEU A 21 15.62 8.36 -3.96
CA LEU A 21 16.89 9.02 -3.63
C LEU A 21 18.07 8.37 -4.34
N LYS A 22 18.13 7.02 -4.40
CA LYS A 22 19.16 6.31 -5.17
C LYS A 22 19.10 6.63 -6.66
N ARG A 23 17.91 6.92 -7.21
CA ARG A 23 17.72 7.36 -8.60
C ARG A 23 18.17 8.80 -8.84
N GLY A 24 18.37 9.59 -7.78
CA GLY A 24 18.76 11.01 -7.86
C GLY A 24 17.60 12.00 -7.75
N ASP A 25 16.42 11.56 -7.36
CA ASP A 25 15.27 12.43 -7.11
C ASP A 25 15.45 13.25 -5.84
N THR A 26 14.77 14.40 -5.76
CA THR A 26 14.58 15.15 -4.53
C THR A 26 13.27 14.70 -3.90
N VAL A 27 13.30 14.22 -2.65
CA VAL A 27 12.14 13.65 -1.98
C VAL A 27 11.79 14.43 -0.73
N ILE A 28 10.54 14.85 -0.65
CA ILE A 28 9.93 15.40 0.56
C ILE A 28 9.06 14.30 1.18
N GLY A 29 9.49 13.77 2.32
CA GLY A 29 8.77 12.73 3.05
C GLY A 29 7.84 13.34 4.09
N ILE A 30 6.56 12.96 4.09
CA ILE A 30 5.56 13.37 5.08
C ILE A 30 5.09 12.14 5.85
N ASP A 31 5.13 12.18 7.18
CA ASP A 31 4.60 11.13 8.07
C ASP A 31 4.30 11.74 9.46
N ASN A 32 3.19 11.37 10.08
CA ASN A 32 2.84 11.86 11.42
C ASN A 32 3.46 11.02 12.54
N HIS A 33 4.11 9.90 12.23
CA HIS A 33 4.69 8.94 13.17
C HIS A 33 3.70 8.44 14.22
N ASN A 34 2.43 8.27 13.85
CA ASN A 34 1.40 7.81 14.79
C ASN A 34 1.78 6.48 15.46
N ALA A 35 1.20 6.26 16.64
CA ALA A 35 1.48 5.11 17.49
C ALA A 35 0.55 3.90 17.21
N TYR A 36 0.03 3.75 15.99
CA TYR A 36 -0.76 2.58 15.60
C TYR A 36 0.00 1.25 15.82
N TYR A 37 1.30 1.27 15.61
CA TYR A 37 2.27 0.27 16.08
C TYR A 37 3.50 1.00 16.60
N ASP A 38 4.45 0.28 17.22
CA ASP A 38 5.64 0.85 17.84
C ASP A 38 6.34 1.86 16.90
N PRO A 39 6.40 3.15 17.27
CA PRO A 39 7.05 4.18 16.45
C PRO A 39 8.54 3.97 16.25
N ALA A 40 9.21 3.18 17.10
CA ALA A 40 10.65 2.92 17.00
C ALA A 40 11.03 2.35 15.64
N ILE A 41 10.18 1.48 15.05
CA ILE A 41 10.45 0.96 13.71
C ILE A 41 10.29 2.03 12.61
N LYS A 42 9.43 3.04 12.82
CA LYS A 42 9.29 4.19 11.90
C LYS A 42 10.55 5.06 11.93
N GLU A 43 11.04 5.36 13.13
CA GLU A 43 12.30 6.11 13.31
C GLU A 43 13.50 5.35 12.72
N ALA A 44 13.58 4.04 12.93
CA ALA A 44 14.62 3.20 12.36
C ALA A 44 14.57 3.14 10.82
N ARG A 45 13.37 3.13 10.22
CA ARG A 45 13.21 3.22 8.76
C ARG A 45 13.70 4.56 8.25
N LEU A 46 13.33 5.66 8.91
CA LEU A 46 13.72 7.03 8.56
C LEU A 46 15.24 7.24 8.69
N ALA A 47 15.86 6.73 9.75
CA ALA A 47 17.30 6.85 9.99
C ALA A 47 18.17 6.34 8.81
N ARG A 48 17.64 5.45 7.99
CA ARG A 48 18.34 4.89 6.82
C ARG A 48 18.61 5.90 5.69
N PHE A 49 17.94 7.05 5.72
CA PHE A 49 18.07 8.07 4.67
C PHE A 49 17.84 9.52 5.16
N ALA A 50 17.59 9.74 6.44
CA ALA A 50 17.30 11.06 6.99
C ALA A 50 18.38 12.11 6.72
N THR A 51 19.65 11.69 6.61
CA THR A 51 20.79 12.58 6.33
C THR A 51 21.11 12.74 4.84
N HIS A 52 20.30 12.15 3.95
CA HIS A 52 20.55 12.26 2.51
C HIS A 52 20.32 13.71 2.03
N PRO A 53 21.25 14.34 1.26
CA PRO A 53 21.17 15.76 0.88
C PRO A 53 19.91 16.10 0.07
N ASN A 54 19.33 15.16 -0.65
CA ASN A 54 18.11 15.35 -1.44
C ASN A 54 16.84 14.92 -0.68
N TYR A 55 16.90 14.71 0.63
CA TYR A 55 15.76 14.34 1.45
C TYR A 55 15.39 15.42 2.45
N THR A 56 14.09 15.75 2.50
CA THR A 56 13.51 16.60 3.56
C THR A 56 12.42 15.82 4.24
N HIS A 57 12.44 15.74 5.57
CA HIS A 57 11.38 15.10 6.35
C HIS A 57 10.47 16.15 7.00
N MET A 58 9.16 15.94 6.89
CA MET A 58 8.14 16.76 7.54
C MET A 58 7.23 15.86 8.40
N ARG A 59 7.20 16.14 9.70
CA ARG A 59 6.33 15.43 10.65
C ARG A 59 4.97 16.12 10.70
N ILE A 60 4.11 15.78 9.75
CA ILE A 60 2.80 16.39 9.54
C ILE A 60 1.73 15.30 9.49
N ASP A 61 0.57 15.57 10.11
CA ASP A 61 -0.65 14.78 9.90
C ASP A 61 -1.36 15.26 8.63
N LEU A 62 -1.80 14.34 7.77
CA LEU A 62 -2.56 14.69 6.55
C LEU A 62 -3.87 15.42 6.86
N ALA A 63 -4.45 15.20 8.04
CA ALA A 63 -5.66 15.88 8.48
C ALA A 63 -5.41 17.35 8.88
N ASP A 64 -4.16 17.77 9.06
CA ASP A 64 -3.79 19.18 9.30
C ASP A 64 -3.76 19.93 7.96
N ARG A 65 -4.86 20.60 7.66
CA ARG A 65 -5.04 21.36 6.42
C ARG A 65 -3.95 22.41 6.22
N THR A 66 -3.69 23.23 7.22
CA THR A 66 -2.75 24.35 7.10
C THR A 66 -1.33 23.87 6.84
N ALA A 67 -0.87 22.86 7.61
CA ALA A 67 0.45 22.29 7.41
C ALA A 67 0.60 21.62 6.04
N MET A 68 -0.46 21.00 5.52
CA MET A 68 -0.44 20.41 4.18
C MET A 68 -0.42 21.46 3.07
N GLU A 69 -1.21 22.53 3.18
CA GLU A 69 -1.18 23.67 2.24
C GLU A 69 0.21 24.30 2.19
N GLU A 70 0.84 24.55 3.35
CA GLU A 70 2.19 25.10 3.47
C GLU A 70 3.26 24.17 2.86
N ALA A 71 3.15 22.85 3.09
CA ALA A 71 4.07 21.85 2.55
C ALA A 71 4.06 21.86 1.01
N PHE A 72 2.88 21.87 0.39
CA PHE A 72 2.76 21.92 -1.06
C PHE A 72 3.24 23.26 -1.64
N ALA A 73 2.85 24.38 -1.04
CA ALA A 73 3.24 25.71 -1.50
C ALA A 73 4.76 25.94 -1.42
N THR A 74 5.39 25.46 -0.34
CA THR A 74 6.84 25.61 -0.12
C THR A 74 7.64 24.72 -1.07
N HIS A 75 7.23 23.48 -1.26
CA HIS A 75 8.05 22.51 -1.98
C HIS A 75 7.70 22.38 -3.46
N GLN A 76 6.48 22.73 -3.87
CA GLN A 76 6.01 22.68 -5.26
C GLN A 76 6.43 21.38 -5.97
N PRO A 77 5.91 20.22 -5.56
CA PRO A 77 6.32 18.92 -6.10
C PRO A 77 5.84 18.75 -7.55
N GLN A 78 6.64 18.08 -8.36
CA GLN A 78 6.23 17.65 -9.70
C GLN A 78 5.32 16.42 -9.64
N ARG A 79 5.60 15.51 -8.70
CA ARG A 79 4.87 14.25 -8.52
C ARG A 79 4.53 14.06 -7.05
N VAL A 80 3.45 13.33 -6.81
CA VAL A 80 3.03 12.96 -5.45
C VAL A 80 2.74 11.47 -5.40
N VAL A 81 3.25 10.79 -4.36
CA VAL A 81 2.87 9.42 -4.03
C VAL A 81 2.24 9.42 -2.64
N ASN A 82 0.92 9.22 -2.59
CA ASN A 82 0.18 9.19 -1.33
C ASN A 82 0.02 7.75 -0.82
N LEU A 83 0.89 7.37 0.14
CA LEU A 83 0.85 6.07 0.82
C LEU A 83 0.41 6.20 2.28
N ALA A 84 0.38 7.42 2.85
CA ALA A 84 -0.12 7.64 4.19
C ALA A 84 -1.61 7.34 4.27
N ALA A 85 -1.97 6.56 5.26
CA ALA A 85 -3.34 6.22 5.57
C ALA A 85 -3.43 5.58 6.96
N GLN A 86 -4.59 5.64 7.61
CA GLN A 86 -4.89 4.66 8.63
C GLN A 86 -5.17 3.32 7.94
N ALA A 87 -4.36 2.32 8.21
CA ALA A 87 -4.43 0.99 7.64
C ALA A 87 -5.00 -0.03 8.64
N GLY A 88 -5.36 -1.22 8.14
CA GLY A 88 -5.87 -2.32 8.95
C GLY A 88 -7.39 -2.45 8.90
N VAL A 89 -7.88 -3.58 8.36
CA VAL A 89 -9.33 -3.83 8.24
C VAL A 89 -9.98 -3.90 9.62
N ARG A 90 -9.38 -4.63 10.56
CA ARG A 90 -9.95 -4.86 11.90
C ARG A 90 -9.99 -3.60 12.76
N TYR A 91 -8.92 -2.84 12.76
CA TYR A 91 -8.86 -1.58 13.51
C TYR A 91 -9.91 -0.57 13.05
N SER A 92 -10.43 -0.69 11.80
CA SER A 92 -11.53 0.15 11.32
C SER A 92 -12.89 -0.19 11.97
N ILE A 93 -13.01 -1.35 12.61
CA ILE A 93 -14.19 -1.73 13.39
C ILE A 93 -14.14 -1.05 14.75
N ASP A 94 -12.94 -1.01 15.37
CA ASP A 94 -12.75 -0.50 16.73
C ASP A 94 -12.59 1.03 16.75
N ASN A 95 -11.94 1.60 15.73
CA ASN A 95 -11.66 3.03 15.65
C ASN A 95 -11.99 3.63 14.27
N PRO A 96 -13.28 3.72 13.90
CA PRO A 96 -13.72 4.13 12.57
C PRO A 96 -13.35 5.58 12.21
N LEU A 97 -13.39 6.52 13.18
CA LEU A 97 -13.15 7.94 12.92
C LEU A 97 -11.72 8.22 12.46
N ALA A 98 -10.72 7.45 12.92
CA ALA A 98 -9.35 7.57 12.45
C ALA A 98 -9.22 7.34 10.93
N TYR A 99 -10.13 6.56 10.32
CA TYR A 99 -10.17 6.33 8.87
C TYR A 99 -10.83 7.50 8.13
N ILE A 100 -11.81 8.15 8.74
CA ILE A 100 -12.40 9.38 8.17
C ILE A 100 -11.35 10.49 8.15
N ASP A 101 -10.69 10.74 9.28
CA ASP A 101 -9.71 11.81 9.39
C ASP A 101 -8.52 11.59 8.44
N SER A 102 -7.88 10.43 8.52
CA SER A 102 -6.66 10.17 7.74
C SER A 102 -6.96 9.88 6.26
N ASN A 103 -7.96 9.03 5.96
CA ASN A 103 -8.14 8.52 4.62
C ASN A 103 -9.08 9.36 3.77
N ILE A 104 -10.03 10.09 4.37
CA ILE A 104 -10.97 10.95 3.64
C ILE A 104 -10.52 12.40 3.72
N VAL A 105 -10.45 12.97 4.92
CA VAL A 105 -10.05 14.38 5.11
C VAL A 105 -8.60 14.59 4.65
N GLY A 106 -7.68 13.75 5.11
CA GLY A 106 -6.27 13.83 4.70
C GLY A 106 -6.08 13.66 3.19
N PHE A 107 -6.84 12.76 2.55
CA PHE A 107 -6.75 12.60 1.10
C PHE A 107 -7.33 13.79 0.32
N ALA A 108 -8.37 14.45 0.84
CA ALA A 108 -8.87 15.70 0.27
C ALA A 108 -7.78 16.80 0.27
N HIS A 109 -7.00 16.92 1.35
CA HIS A 109 -5.88 17.88 1.41
C HIS A 109 -4.77 17.53 0.40
N ILE A 110 -4.49 16.26 0.15
CA ILE A 110 -3.56 15.83 -0.91
C ILE A 110 -4.08 16.27 -2.29
N LEU A 111 -5.35 16.03 -2.59
CA LEU A 111 -5.96 16.42 -3.86
C LEU A 111 -5.94 17.95 -4.08
N GLU A 112 -6.30 18.72 -3.07
CA GLU A 112 -6.24 20.20 -3.11
C GLU A 112 -4.79 20.69 -3.25
N GLY A 113 -3.86 20.09 -2.52
CA GLY A 113 -2.44 20.40 -2.66
C GLY A 113 -1.93 20.15 -4.09
N CYS A 114 -2.29 19.01 -4.69
CA CYS A 114 -1.93 18.69 -6.08
C CYS A 114 -2.54 19.68 -7.07
N ARG A 115 -3.85 19.97 -6.93
CA ARG A 115 -4.58 20.87 -7.81
C ARG A 115 -3.99 22.29 -7.83
N HIS A 116 -3.72 22.85 -6.65
CA HIS A 116 -3.28 24.24 -6.52
C HIS A 116 -1.81 24.48 -6.82
N ASN A 117 -0.99 23.42 -6.86
CA ASN A 117 0.46 23.54 -7.08
C ASN A 117 0.94 22.88 -8.38
N GLY A 118 0.03 22.62 -9.33
CA GLY A 118 0.40 22.16 -10.68
C GLY A 118 1.07 20.79 -10.71
N VAL A 119 0.71 19.89 -9.79
CA VAL A 119 1.25 18.52 -9.76
C VAL A 119 0.87 17.79 -11.04
N GLU A 120 1.89 17.23 -11.69
CA GLU A 120 1.73 16.56 -12.99
C GLU A 120 1.15 15.14 -12.88
N HIS A 121 1.28 14.49 -11.72
CA HIS A 121 0.74 13.16 -11.47
C HIS A 121 0.65 12.86 -9.97
N LEU A 122 -0.51 12.37 -9.54
CA LEU A 122 -0.76 11.80 -8.23
C LEU A 122 -0.91 10.28 -8.34
N VAL A 123 -0.01 9.52 -7.71
CA VAL A 123 -0.18 8.09 -7.47
C VAL A 123 -0.66 7.89 -6.03
N TYR A 124 -1.69 7.09 -5.81
CA TYR A 124 -2.23 6.89 -4.47
C TYR A 124 -2.53 5.43 -4.17
N ALA A 125 -2.38 5.07 -2.89
CA ALA A 125 -2.70 3.73 -2.42
C ALA A 125 -4.20 3.54 -2.26
N SER A 126 -4.80 2.69 -3.11
CA SER A 126 -6.03 1.97 -2.85
C SER A 126 -5.69 0.62 -2.19
N SER A 127 -6.59 -0.35 -2.22
CA SER A 127 -6.41 -1.65 -1.57
C SER A 127 -7.24 -2.72 -2.24
N SER A 128 -6.76 -3.97 -2.24
CA SER A 128 -7.57 -5.13 -2.62
C SER A 128 -8.82 -5.31 -1.74
N SER A 129 -8.87 -4.70 -0.57
CA SER A 129 -10.05 -4.70 0.31
C SER A 129 -11.28 -4.06 -0.34
N VAL A 130 -11.11 -3.22 -1.38
CA VAL A 130 -12.24 -2.61 -2.10
C VAL A 130 -13.09 -3.64 -2.84
N TYR A 131 -12.52 -4.81 -3.18
CA TYR A 131 -13.29 -5.89 -3.80
C TYR A 131 -14.38 -6.44 -2.87
N GLY A 132 -14.22 -6.28 -1.55
CA GLY A 132 -15.29 -6.53 -0.57
C GLY A 132 -15.95 -7.90 -0.72
N ALA A 133 -17.24 -7.91 -1.03
CA ALA A 133 -18.06 -9.11 -1.17
C ALA A 133 -17.93 -9.78 -2.57
N ASN A 134 -17.09 -9.29 -3.49
CA ASN A 134 -16.86 -9.94 -4.77
C ASN A 134 -16.23 -11.33 -4.58
N THR A 135 -16.69 -12.31 -5.35
CA THR A 135 -16.20 -13.70 -5.30
C THR A 135 -15.56 -14.17 -6.60
N ALA A 136 -15.81 -13.47 -7.72
CA ALA A 136 -15.22 -13.80 -9.01
C ALA A 136 -13.73 -13.45 -9.02
N MET A 137 -12.87 -14.46 -9.18
CA MET A 137 -11.41 -14.34 -9.19
C MET A 137 -10.82 -14.85 -10.52
N PRO A 138 -9.65 -14.35 -10.94
CA PRO A 138 -8.87 -13.29 -10.27
C PRO A 138 -9.61 -11.96 -10.23
N PHE A 139 -9.37 -11.16 -9.17
CA PHE A 139 -9.95 -9.83 -9.06
C PHE A 139 -9.43 -8.90 -10.16
N SER A 140 -10.35 -8.35 -10.96
CA SER A 140 -10.02 -7.46 -12.07
C SER A 140 -10.44 -6.02 -11.76
N ILE A 141 -9.67 -5.05 -12.25
CA ILE A 141 -10.03 -3.62 -12.17
C ILE A 141 -11.33 -3.29 -12.91
N HIS A 142 -11.75 -4.14 -13.84
CA HIS A 142 -13.00 -4.03 -14.62
C HIS A 142 -14.24 -4.55 -13.87
N GLN A 143 -14.07 -5.04 -12.64
CA GLN A 143 -15.20 -5.44 -11.78
C GLN A 143 -15.69 -4.24 -10.96
N ASN A 144 -17.01 -4.14 -10.80
CA ASN A 144 -17.62 -3.21 -9.87
C ASN A 144 -17.31 -3.60 -8.41
N VAL A 145 -17.07 -2.61 -7.54
CA VAL A 145 -16.59 -2.82 -6.16
C VAL A 145 -17.39 -1.96 -5.16
N ASP A 146 -18.72 -2.10 -5.18
CA ASP A 146 -19.65 -1.25 -4.42
C ASP A 146 -20.14 -1.88 -3.10
N HIS A 147 -19.61 -3.06 -2.71
CA HIS A 147 -20.01 -3.78 -1.49
C HIS A 147 -18.80 -4.02 -0.56
N PRO A 148 -18.20 -2.94 0.00
CA PRO A 148 -17.08 -3.05 0.92
C PRO A 148 -17.50 -3.76 2.22
N LEU A 149 -16.60 -4.59 2.79
CA LEU A 149 -16.85 -5.33 4.04
C LEU A 149 -16.27 -4.65 5.28
N SER A 150 -15.66 -3.47 5.14
CA SER A 150 -15.10 -2.70 6.25
C SER A 150 -15.08 -1.20 5.91
N LEU A 151 -15.03 -0.35 6.94
CA LEU A 151 -14.88 1.10 6.73
C LEU A 151 -13.52 1.43 6.10
N TYR A 152 -12.47 0.65 6.37
CA TYR A 152 -11.20 0.76 5.66
C TYR A 152 -11.39 0.60 4.14
N ALA A 153 -12.07 -0.46 3.71
CA ALA A 153 -12.35 -0.70 2.29
C ALA A 153 -13.19 0.44 1.69
N ALA A 154 -14.24 0.86 2.41
CA ALA A 154 -15.09 1.98 1.99
C ALA A 154 -14.28 3.28 1.82
N SER A 155 -13.37 3.59 2.76
CA SER A 155 -12.51 4.78 2.66
C SER A 155 -11.56 4.72 1.47
N LYS A 156 -11.04 3.53 1.12
CA LYS A 156 -10.18 3.35 -0.06
C LYS A 156 -10.97 3.47 -1.36
N LYS A 157 -12.19 2.93 -1.42
CA LYS A 157 -13.08 3.16 -2.58
C LYS A 157 -13.45 4.64 -2.71
N ALA A 158 -13.73 5.34 -1.60
CA ALA A 158 -13.96 6.78 -1.63
C ALA A 158 -12.76 7.55 -2.20
N ASN A 159 -11.52 7.16 -1.88
CA ASN A 159 -10.33 7.76 -2.50
C ASN A 159 -10.33 7.61 -4.03
N GLU A 160 -10.70 6.45 -4.57
CA GLU A 160 -10.81 6.23 -6.01
C GLU A 160 -11.82 7.19 -6.66
N LEU A 161 -12.99 7.38 -6.02
CA LEU A 161 -14.05 8.28 -6.50
C LEU A 161 -13.65 9.76 -6.38
N MET A 162 -13.02 10.15 -5.28
CA MET A 162 -12.51 11.52 -5.09
C MET A 162 -11.44 11.84 -6.12
N ALA A 163 -10.48 10.96 -6.36
CA ALA A 163 -9.43 11.15 -7.36
C ALA A 163 -10.02 11.28 -8.78
N HIS A 164 -11.00 10.43 -9.14
CA HIS A 164 -11.71 10.55 -10.41
C HIS A 164 -12.37 11.94 -10.58
N THR A 165 -13.02 12.44 -9.53
CA THR A 165 -13.66 13.77 -9.55
C THR A 165 -12.65 14.87 -9.87
N TYR A 166 -11.46 14.84 -9.23
CA TYR A 166 -10.39 15.81 -9.47
C TYR A 166 -9.77 15.69 -10.85
N SER A 167 -9.59 14.46 -11.34
CA SER A 167 -9.13 14.22 -12.72
C SER A 167 -10.12 14.79 -13.73
N ASN A 168 -11.43 14.61 -13.51
CA ASN A 168 -12.46 15.10 -14.42
C ASN A 168 -12.61 16.62 -14.38
N LEU A 169 -12.61 17.24 -13.20
CA LEU A 169 -12.86 18.67 -13.05
C LEU A 169 -11.63 19.52 -13.34
N TYR A 170 -10.45 19.05 -12.98
CA TYR A 170 -9.22 19.84 -12.98
C TYR A 170 -8.13 19.27 -13.88
N ASN A 171 -8.44 18.21 -14.62
CA ASN A 171 -7.47 17.52 -15.49
C ASN A 171 -6.20 17.08 -14.74
N LEU A 172 -6.30 16.79 -13.43
CA LEU A 172 -5.21 16.27 -12.63
C LEU A 172 -5.00 14.78 -12.97
N PRO A 173 -3.84 14.37 -13.53
CA PRO A 173 -3.58 12.95 -13.76
C PRO A 173 -3.46 12.20 -12.44
N THR A 174 -4.30 11.16 -12.25
CA THR A 174 -4.27 10.35 -11.03
C THR A 174 -4.26 8.85 -11.34
N THR A 175 -3.46 8.09 -10.58
CA THR A 175 -3.44 6.62 -10.67
C THR A 175 -3.61 6.01 -9.29
N GLY A 176 -4.67 5.24 -9.11
CA GLY A 176 -4.90 4.44 -7.91
C GLY A 176 -4.30 3.05 -8.06
N LEU A 177 -3.57 2.59 -7.06
CA LEU A 177 -3.02 1.25 -7.00
C LEU A 177 -3.75 0.45 -5.92
N ARG A 178 -4.44 -0.62 -6.30
CA ARG A 178 -5.06 -1.58 -5.38
C ARG A 178 -3.99 -2.57 -4.92
N PHE A 179 -3.36 -2.25 -3.79
CA PHE A 179 -2.32 -3.11 -3.21
C PHE A 179 -2.94 -4.42 -2.68
N PHE A 180 -2.33 -5.54 -3.06
CA PHE A 180 -2.52 -6.83 -2.41
C PHE A 180 -1.57 -6.97 -1.23
N THR A 181 -1.32 -8.18 -0.72
CA THR A 181 -0.55 -8.34 0.51
C THR A 181 0.94 -8.14 0.28
N VAL A 182 1.47 -7.02 0.76
CA VAL A 182 2.90 -6.68 0.65
C VAL A 182 3.66 -7.24 1.86
N TYR A 183 4.81 -7.88 1.61
CA TYR A 183 5.67 -8.43 2.65
C TYR A 183 7.15 -8.18 2.35
N GLY A 184 8.02 -8.37 3.34
CA GLY A 184 9.46 -8.23 3.20
C GLY A 184 10.12 -7.49 4.36
N PRO A 185 11.45 -7.24 4.29
CA PRO A 185 12.22 -6.52 5.30
C PRO A 185 11.59 -5.16 5.64
N TRP A 186 11.67 -4.79 6.92
CA TRP A 186 11.03 -3.57 7.43
C TRP A 186 9.50 -3.59 7.37
N GLY A 187 8.90 -4.79 7.28
CA GLY A 187 7.47 -5.01 7.24
C GLY A 187 6.75 -4.43 8.46
N ARG A 188 5.42 -4.38 8.38
CA ARG A 188 4.57 -3.86 9.45
C ARG A 188 4.46 -4.89 10.60
N PRO A 189 4.64 -4.47 11.87
CA PRO A 189 4.54 -5.38 13.03
C PRO A 189 3.14 -5.99 13.23
N ASP A 190 2.10 -5.34 12.74
CA ASP A 190 0.71 -5.82 12.84
C ASP A 190 0.33 -6.88 11.80
N MET A 191 1.22 -7.20 10.85
CA MET A 191 1.01 -8.21 9.80
C MET A 191 1.44 -9.62 10.23
N ALA A 192 0.82 -10.62 9.61
CA ALA A 192 1.00 -12.04 9.96
C ALA A 192 2.47 -12.47 9.98
N LEU A 193 3.25 -12.16 8.91
CA LEU A 193 4.66 -12.56 8.84
C LEU A 193 5.45 -12.10 10.07
N PHE A 194 5.29 -10.84 10.45
CA PHE A 194 6.00 -10.27 11.59
C PHE A 194 5.56 -10.92 12.91
N LYS A 195 4.24 -11.05 13.12
CA LYS A 195 3.67 -11.67 14.32
C LYS A 195 4.07 -13.14 14.46
N PHE A 196 4.02 -13.89 13.37
CA PHE A 196 4.41 -15.30 13.36
C PHE A 196 5.90 -15.46 13.65
N THR A 197 6.75 -14.65 13.03
CA THR A 197 8.19 -14.67 13.29
C THR A 197 8.51 -14.43 14.75
N LYS A 198 7.89 -13.39 15.34
CA LYS A 198 8.05 -13.07 16.76
C LYS A 198 7.63 -14.26 17.64
N ALA A 199 6.41 -14.76 17.46
CA ALA A 199 5.87 -15.84 18.27
C ALA A 199 6.73 -17.12 18.17
N ILE A 200 7.14 -17.51 16.95
CA ILE A 200 7.99 -18.71 16.75
C ILE A 200 9.36 -18.57 17.45
N LEU A 201 9.97 -17.39 17.40
CA LEU A 201 11.24 -17.15 18.06
C LEU A 201 11.13 -17.16 19.60
N GLU A 202 10.03 -16.65 20.14
CA GLU A 202 9.71 -16.63 21.57
C GLU A 202 9.17 -17.97 22.09
N GLY A 203 8.91 -18.94 21.20
CA GLY A 203 8.33 -20.25 21.57
C GLY A 203 6.83 -20.19 21.87
N GLU A 204 6.16 -19.13 21.45
CA GLU A 204 4.72 -18.94 21.62
C GLU A 204 3.94 -19.48 20.42
N PRO A 205 2.69 -19.99 20.65
CA PRO A 205 1.87 -20.48 19.54
C PRO A 205 1.40 -19.36 18.60
N ILE A 206 1.33 -19.68 17.31
CA ILE A 206 0.77 -18.78 16.30
C ILE A 206 -0.74 -18.99 16.12
N GLN A 207 -1.48 -17.89 15.99
CA GLN A 207 -2.93 -17.93 15.72
C GLN A 207 -3.17 -18.02 14.21
N VAL A 208 -3.75 -19.14 13.76
CA VAL A 208 -4.02 -19.42 12.35
C VAL A 208 -5.52 -19.36 12.10
N PHE A 209 -6.00 -18.22 11.57
CA PHE A 209 -7.42 -18.01 11.33
C PHE A 209 -7.94 -18.76 10.11
N ASN A 210 -9.28 -18.89 10.03
CA ASN A 210 -9.99 -19.71 9.03
C ASN A 210 -9.44 -21.15 8.95
N TYR A 211 -9.00 -21.68 10.09
CA TYR A 211 -8.39 -23.02 10.16
C TYR A 211 -7.24 -23.25 9.15
N GLY A 212 -6.53 -22.19 8.81
CA GLY A 212 -5.45 -22.20 7.80
C GLY A 212 -5.92 -22.18 6.35
N LYS A 213 -7.21 -22.12 6.10
CA LYS A 213 -7.81 -22.15 4.75
C LYS A 213 -7.86 -20.73 4.13
N HIS A 214 -6.70 -20.10 4.02
CA HIS A 214 -6.53 -18.81 3.36
C HIS A 214 -5.59 -18.93 2.19
N ARG A 215 -5.91 -18.25 1.10
CA ARG A 215 -5.02 -18.03 -0.03
C ARG A 215 -4.79 -16.55 -0.23
N ARG A 216 -3.54 -16.14 -0.32
CA ARG A 216 -3.18 -14.73 -0.47
C ARG A 216 -2.19 -14.54 -1.61
N ASP A 217 -2.40 -13.46 -2.34
CA ASP A 217 -1.44 -12.93 -3.29
C ASP A 217 -0.41 -12.11 -2.52
N PHE A 218 0.73 -12.75 -2.21
CA PHE A 218 1.85 -12.11 -1.50
C PHE A 218 2.84 -11.51 -2.50
N THR A 219 3.14 -10.22 -2.35
CA THR A 219 4.07 -9.52 -3.22
C THR A 219 5.23 -8.94 -2.43
N TYR A 220 6.45 -9.23 -2.87
CA TYR A 220 7.65 -8.75 -2.20
C TYR A 220 7.81 -7.24 -2.33
N ILE A 221 8.34 -6.59 -1.29
CA ILE A 221 8.40 -5.13 -1.17
C ILE A 221 9.15 -4.46 -2.33
N ASP A 222 10.28 -5.03 -2.80
CA ASP A 222 11.04 -4.42 -3.89
C ASP A 222 10.29 -4.48 -5.22
N ASP A 223 9.56 -5.57 -5.48
CA ASP A 223 8.70 -5.70 -6.65
C ASP A 223 7.57 -4.63 -6.61
N ILE A 224 6.94 -4.47 -5.45
CA ILE A 224 5.91 -3.43 -5.25
C ILE A 224 6.47 -2.03 -5.55
N VAL A 225 7.62 -1.69 -4.99
CA VAL A 225 8.22 -0.36 -5.16
C VAL A 225 8.63 -0.12 -6.61
N GLU A 226 9.12 -1.14 -7.31
CA GLU A 226 9.41 -1.04 -8.75
C GLU A 226 8.13 -0.72 -9.54
N GLY A 227 7.02 -1.39 -9.26
CA GLY A 227 5.73 -1.11 -9.89
C GLY A 227 5.26 0.33 -9.62
N VAL A 228 5.32 0.79 -8.38
CA VAL A 228 4.97 2.17 -8.01
C VAL A 228 5.81 3.19 -8.77
N ILE A 229 7.12 2.97 -8.92
CA ILE A 229 8.03 3.88 -9.63
C ILE A 229 7.67 3.94 -11.13
N ARG A 230 7.42 2.80 -11.77
CA ARG A 230 7.03 2.77 -13.19
C ARG A 230 5.72 3.50 -13.45
N VAL A 231 4.76 3.35 -12.54
CA VAL A 231 3.48 4.08 -12.59
C VAL A 231 3.72 5.57 -12.35
N LEU A 232 4.52 5.96 -11.36
CA LEU A 232 4.84 7.36 -11.05
C LEU A 232 5.42 8.09 -12.26
N ASP A 233 6.26 7.41 -13.04
CA ASP A 233 6.96 8.00 -14.19
C ASP A 233 6.04 8.25 -15.41
N ARG A 234 4.85 7.63 -15.45
CA ARG A 234 3.89 7.74 -16.56
C ARG A 234 2.55 8.27 -16.06
N PRO A 235 2.27 9.58 -16.18
CA PRO A 235 0.96 10.15 -15.84
C PRO A 235 -0.18 9.42 -16.53
N ALA A 236 -1.27 9.21 -15.80
CA ALA A 236 -2.45 8.54 -16.32
C ALA A 236 -3.01 9.28 -17.55
N PRO A 237 -3.19 8.61 -18.69
CA PRO A 237 -3.90 9.20 -19.82
C PRO A 237 -5.42 9.05 -19.65
N GLY A 238 -6.21 9.89 -20.31
CA GLY A 238 -7.62 9.63 -20.55
C GLY A 238 -7.80 8.42 -21.48
N ASN A 239 -8.97 7.74 -21.39
CA ASN A 239 -9.37 6.70 -22.34
C ASN A 239 -10.41 7.27 -23.31
N ALA A 240 -10.00 7.59 -24.54
CA ALA A 240 -10.89 8.17 -25.55
C ALA A 240 -12.03 7.21 -25.98
N GLU A 241 -11.82 5.90 -25.82
CA GLU A 241 -12.81 4.87 -26.18
C GLU A 241 -13.78 4.56 -25.03
N TRP A 242 -13.60 5.18 -23.85
CA TRP A 242 -14.48 4.94 -22.72
C TRP A 242 -15.92 5.36 -23.03
N ASN A 243 -16.87 4.44 -22.79
CA ASN A 243 -18.27 4.60 -23.13
C ASN A 243 -19.12 4.75 -21.85
N SER A 244 -19.90 5.83 -21.77
CA SER A 244 -20.79 6.10 -20.63
C SER A 244 -21.98 5.14 -20.54
N ASP A 245 -22.37 4.50 -21.63
CA ASP A 245 -23.46 3.50 -21.63
C ASP A 245 -23.01 2.12 -21.09
N GLN A 246 -21.69 1.87 -21.14
CA GLN A 246 -21.03 0.69 -20.58
C GLN A 246 -19.74 1.11 -19.87
N PRO A 247 -19.84 1.80 -18.72
CA PRO A 247 -18.70 2.39 -18.06
C PRO A 247 -17.75 1.33 -17.50
N ASP A 248 -16.50 1.37 -17.95
CA ASP A 248 -15.43 0.56 -17.37
C ASP A 248 -15.00 1.15 -16.01
N PRO A 249 -15.06 0.37 -14.90
CA PRO A 249 -14.72 0.88 -13.57
C PRO A 249 -13.24 1.18 -13.35
N GLY A 250 -12.34 0.68 -14.19
CA GLY A 250 -10.87 0.86 -14.06
C GLY A 250 -10.31 2.05 -14.83
N THR A 251 -11.11 2.64 -15.76
CA THR A 251 -10.68 3.73 -16.65
C THR A 251 -11.72 4.84 -16.75
N SER A 252 -11.38 5.95 -17.42
CA SER A 252 -12.29 7.08 -17.67
C SER A 252 -11.81 7.88 -18.88
N LYS A 253 -12.67 8.73 -19.43
CA LYS A 253 -12.26 9.79 -20.37
C LYS A 253 -11.32 10.81 -19.71
N ALA A 254 -11.47 11.04 -18.41
CA ALA A 254 -10.55 11.84 -17.61
C ALA A 254 -9.18 11.12 -17.46
N PRO A 255 -8.09 11.85 -17.14
CA PRO A 255 -6.76 11.27 -16.92
C PRO A 255 -6.70 10.52 -15.57
N TRP A 256 -7.49 9.46 -15.44
CA TRP A 256 -7.66 8.64 -14.26
C TRP A 256 -7.54 7.17 -14.62
N ARG A 257 -6.79 6.42 -13.80
CA ARG A 257 -6.59 4.98 -13.93
C ARG A 257 -6.58 4.29 -12.58
N ILE A 258 -7.05 3.05 -12.57
CA ILE A 258 -6.85 2.09 -11.47
C ILE A 258 -6.04 0.91 -11.99
N TYR A 259 -5.14 0.38 -11.15
CA TYR A 259 -4.44 -0.87 -11.41
C TYR A 259 -4.40 -1.73 -10.15
N ASN A 260 -4.48 -3.04 -10.32
CA ASN A 260 -4.06 -3.98 -9.30
C ASN A 260 -2.54 -4.05 -9.28
N ILE A 261 -1.96 -4.06 -8.07
CA ILE A 261 -0.54 -4.30 -7.86
C ILE A 261 -0.36 -5.47 -6.90
N GLY A 262 0.04 -6.60 -7.44
CA GLY A 262 0.13 -7.91 -6.80
C GLY A 262 1.10 -8.81 -7.55
N ASN A 263 1.24 -10.05 -7.10
CA ASN A 263 2.15 -11.03 -7.69
C ASN A 263 1.48 -11.94 -8.75
N ASN A 264 0.14 -11.91 -8.82
CA ASN A 264 -0.64 -12.81 -9.68
C ASN A 264 -0.31 -14.30 -9.44
N SER A 265 0.06 -14.65 -8.21
CA SER A 265 0.46 -15.99 -7.79
C SER A 265 0.02 -16.23 -6.34
N PRO A 266 -1.24 -16.63 -6.12
CA PRO A 266 -1.76 -16.84 -4.77
C PRO A 266 -1.10 -18.06 -4.11
N VAL A 267 -0.74 -17.91 -2.83
CA VAL A 267 -0.08 -18.93 -2.00
C VAL A 267 -0.98 -19.31 -0.84
N GLU A 268 -1.08 -20.60 -0.55
CA GLU A 268 -1.77 -21.11 0.64
C GLU A 268 -1.09 -20.61 1.92
N LEU A 269 -1.87 -20.21 2.93
CA LEU A 269 -1.32 -19.71 4.19
C LEU A 269 -0.43 -20.76 4.87
N MET A 270 -0.76 -22.03 4.75
CA MET A 270 0.03 -23.11 5.37
C MET A 270 1.39 -23.28 4.68
N ASP A 271 1.47 -23.10 3.35
CA ASP A 271 2.75 -23.13 2.62
C ASP A 271 3.61 -21.91 2.98
N TYR A 272 2.96 -20.74 3.17
CA TYR A 272 3.64 -19.53 3.64
C TYR A 272 4.23 -19.71 5.04
N ILE A 273 3.48 -20.36 5.96
CA ILE A 273 3.96 -20.69 7.30
C ILE A 273 5.12 -21.69 7.22
N ALA A 274 5.00 -22.74 6.38
CA ALA A 274 6.07 -23.72 6.21
C ALA A 274 7.38 -23.09 5.68
N ALA A 275 7.29 -22.15 4.74
CA ALA A 275 8.45 -21.40 4.26
C ALA A 275 9.10 -20.57 5.39
N LEU A 276 8.29 -19.98 6.29
CA LEU A 276 8.79 -19.25 7.45
C LEU A 276 9.46 -20.18 8.47
N GLU A 277 8.85 -21.33 8.76
CA GLU A 277 9.41 -22.37 9.66
C GLU A 277 10.79 -22.84 9.14
N ASN A 278 10.88 -23.10 7.85
CA ASN A 278 12.13 -23.49 7.20
C ASN A 278 13.22 -22.40 7.32
N ALA A 279 12.84 -21.14 7.06
CA ALA A 279 13.77 -20.01 7.14
C ALA A 279 14.28 -19.75 8.57
N LEU A 280 13.44 -20.03 9.59
CA LEU A 280 13.78 -19.86 11.01
C LEU A 280 14.48 -21.11 11.59
N GLY A 281 14.39 -22.26 10.93
CA GLY A 281 14.86 -23.55 11.47
C GLY A 281 14.06 -24.01 12.71
N LYS A 282 12.81 -23.55 12.84
CA LYS A 282 11.92 -23.82 13.99
C LYS A 282 10.50 -24.12 13.52
N THR A 283 9.83 -25.09 14.15
CA THR A 283 8.43 -25.41 13.87
C THR A 283 7.52 -24.61 14.80
N ALA A 284 6.44 -24.04 14.25
CA ALA A 284 5.45 -23.29 15.00
C ALA A 284 4.42 -24.22 15.64
N GLU A 285 4.05 -24.00 16.89
CA GLU A 285 2.80 -24.47 17.45
C GLU A 285 1.65 -23.65 16.84
N LYS A 286 0.63 -24.32 16.28
CA LYS A 286 -0.46 -23.67 15.52
C LYS A 286 -1.79 -23.81 16.25
N VAL A 287 -2.40 -22.69 16.67
CA VAL A 287 -3.77 -22.64 17.19
C VAL A 287 -4.70 -22.26 16.05
N LEU A 288 -5.50 -23.23 15.59
CA LEU A 288 -6.44 -23.05 14.50
C LEU A 288 -7.71 -22.37 15.00
N LEU A 289 -8.08 -21.23 14.42
CA LEU A 289 -9.21 -20.39 14.81
C LEU A 289 -10.19 -20.19 13.64
N PRO A 290 -11.47 -19.88 13.91
CA PRO A 290 -12.44 -19.56 12.86
C PRO A 290 -12.09 -18.28 12.11
N LEU A 291 -12.74 -18.06 10.95
CA LEU A 291 -12.59 -16.83 10.17
C LEU A 291 -12.97 -15.61 11.01
N GLN A 292 -12.17 -14.56 10.93
CA GLN A 292 -12.42 -13.30 11.62
C GLN A 292 -13.39 -12.39 10.84
N ALA A 293 -14.14 -11.56 11.56
CA ALA A 293 -15.02 -10.57 10.96
C ALA A 293 -14.22 -9.59 10.06
N GLY A 294 -14.76 -9.29 8.89
CA GLY A 294 -14.16 -8.40 7.91
C GLY A 294 -13.03 -9.02 7.06
N ASP A 295 -12.59 -10.25 7.37
CA ASP A 295 -11.61 -10.96 6.54
C ASP A 295 -12.29 -11.64 5.34
N VAL A 296 -11.56 -11.73 4.23
CA VAL A 296 -11.91 -12.53 3.06
C VAL A 296 -11.04 -13.78 3.02
N PRO A 297 -11.56 -14.96 2.62
CA PRO A 297 -10.76 -16.21 2.60
C PRO A 297 -9.64 -16.16 1.56
N ASP A 298 -9.90 -15.65 0.38
CA ASP A 298 -8.98 -15.66 -0.74
C ASP A 298 -8.76 -14.26 -1.33
N THR A 299 -7.54 -13.99 -1.79
CA THR A 299 -7.23 -12.83 -2.65
C THR A 299 -6.31 -13.26 -3.78
N TYR A 300 -6.70 -12.92 -5.00
CA TYR A 300 -5.95 -13.21 -6.21
C TYR A 300 -6.09 -12.05 -7.19
N ALA A 301 -4.97 -11.39 -7.52
CA ALA A 301 -4.94 -10.24 -8.41
C ALA A 301 -4.87 -10.66 -9.88
N ASN A 302 -5.72 -10.10 -10.74
CA ASN A 302 -5.37 -9.94 -12.14
C ASN A 302 -4.52 -8.65 -12.25
N VAL A 303 -3.30 -8.77 -12.74
CA VAL A 303 -2.34 -7.67 -12.91
C VAL A 303 -1.98 -7.40 -14.37
N ASP A 304 -2.69 -8.02 -15.31
CA ASP A 304 -2.38 -7.96 -16.74
C ASP A 304 -2.31 -6.51 -17.24
N ASP A 305 -3.27 -5.67 -16.85
CA ASP A 305 -3.27 -4.25 -17.22
C ASP A 305 -1.99 -3.53 -16.78
N LEU A 306 -1.49 -3.80 -15.57
CA LEU A 306 -0.26 -3.19 -15.07
C LEU A 306 0.96 -3.73 -15.82
N VAL A 307 0.98 -5.05 -16.08
CA VAL A 307 2.07 -5.71 -16.82
C VAL A 307 2.17 -5.15 -18.23
N GLU A 308 1.06 -5.07 -18.94
CA GLU A 308 1.01 -4.60 -20.33
C GLU A 308 1.38 -3.11 -20.44
N GLN A 309 0.79 -2.28 -19.57
CA GLN A 309 0.99 -0.84 -19.64
C GLN A 309 2.41 -0.41 -19.24
N PHE A 310 3.02 -1.08 -18.26
CA PHE A 310 4.28 -0.64 -17.66
C PHE A 310 5.44 -1.62 -17.87
N ASN A 311 5.24 -2.70 -18.63
CA ASN A 311 6.22 -3.77 -18.82
C ASN A 311 6.83 -4.23 -17.47
N TYR A 312 5.95 -4.43 -16.49
CA TYR A 312 6.30 -4.75 -15.12
C TYR A 312 5.82 -6.15 -14.77
N LYS A 313 6.71 -6.97 -14.19
CA LYS A 313 6.34 -8.29 -13.68
C LYS A 313 7.08 -8.52 -12.37
N PRO A 314 6.37 -8.77 -11.26
CA PRO A 314 7.01 -9.21 -10.03
C PRO A 314 7.72 -10.54 -10.26
N ALA A 315 8.87 -10.72 -9.60
CA ALA A 315 9.74 -11.87 -9.88
C ALA A 315 10.30 -12.54 -8.61
N THR A 316 10.08 -11.97 -7.42
CA THR A 316 10.61 -12.53 -6.17
C THR A 316 9.72 -13.67 -5.69
N SER A 317 10.29 -14.86 -5.51
CA SER A 317 9.56 -16.00 -4.93
C SER A 317 9.22 -15.75 -3.46
N VAL A 318 8.19 -16.45 -2.95
CA VAL A 318 7.79 -16.32 -1.54
C VAL A 318 8.92 -16.78 -0.62
N GLU A 319 9.61 -17.85 -0.97
CA GLU A 319 10.74 -18.41 -0.21
C GLU A 319 11.88 -17.40 -0.12
N ASP A 320 12.30 -16.81 -1.25
CA ASP A 320 13.35 -15.79 -1.26
C ASP A 320 12.97 -14.56 -0.44
N GLY A 321 11.75 -14.09 -0.58
CA GLY A 321 11.25 -12.93 0.15
C GLY A 321 11.18 -13.17 1.66
N ILE A 322 10.74 -14.36 2.09
CA ILE A 322 10.72 -14.77 3.50
C ILE A 322 12.15 -14.91 4.05
N ASN A 323 13.07 -15.54 3.32
CA ASN A 323 14.47 -15.65 3.74
C ASN A 323 15.11 -14.27 3.96
N ARG A 324 14.89 -13.33 3.06
CA ARG A 324 15.36 -11.94 3.21
C ARG A 324 14.71 -11.22 4.39
N PHE A 325 13.41 -11.47 4.63
CA PHE A 325 12.72 -10.91 5.79
C PHE A 325 13.29 -11.47 7.09
N VAL A 326 13.47 -12.78 7.21
CA VAL A 326 14.02 -13.45 8.40
C VAL A 326 15.43 -12.95 8.68
N ALA A 327 16.31 -12.92 7.67
CA ALA A 327 17.67 -12.38 7.83
C ALA A 327 17.68 -10.94 8.37
N TRP A 328 16.79 -10.07 7.83
CA TRP A 328 16.62 -8.72 8.35
C TRP A 328 16.09 -8.71 9.78
N TYR A 329 15.09 -9.55 10.10
CA TYR A 329 14.45 -9.58 11.41
C TYR A 329 15.47 -9.97 12.51
N LEU A 330 16.22 -11.04 12.28
CA LEU A 330 17.25 -11.51 13.22
C LEU A 330 18.35 -10.46 13.42
N ASP A 331 18.80 -9.80 12.36
CA ASP A 331 19.80 -8.73 12.46
C ASP A 331 19.26 -7.49 13.18
N TYR A 332 18.04 -7.05 12.86
CA TYR A 332 17.46 -5.83 13.45
C TYR A 332 17.14 -5.99 14.95
N PHE A 333 16.56 -7.13 15.36
CA PHE A 333 16.21 -7.41 16.75
C PHE A 333 17.31 -8.05 17.56
N LYS A 334 18.42 -8.44 16.92
CA LYS A 334 19.57 -9.12 17.58
C LYS A 334 19.16 -10.43 18.29
N VAL A 335 18.35 -11.23 17.66
CA VAL A 335 17.82 -12.52 18.16
C VAL A 335 18.21 -13.68 17.24
#